data_7df705bed9f63dd911ba79184b3c63b0
#
_entry.id   7df705bed9f63dd911ba79184b3c63b0
#
_cell.length_a   1.000
_cell.length_b   1.000
_cell.length_c   1.000
_cell.angle_alpha   90.00
_cell.angle_beta   90.00
_cell.angle_gamma   90.00
#
_symmetry.space_group_name_H-M   'P 1'
#
loop_
_entity.id
_entity.type
_entity.pdbx_description
1 polymer ?
#
loop_
_entity_poly.entity_id
_entity_poly.type
_entity_poly.pdbx_seq_one_letter_code
_entity_poly.pdbx_strand_id
1 'polypeptide(L)'
;MIGCGMKQSGGYLDGVAPDGLMGFGLKETSVPSFLSRGGFAPNSFSLCFDENDSGRIFFGDKGPGNQQFTPLLDLDGSYKTYVVGVESICVGKTCQTSTNFTSLVDSGTSFTFLPQPAYEKLAKEFNRQINASIASFDGYPFSLCYKTSSQNPGKIPLIKFVFLKNNTLSVLNPVFMIYGMKGIIGFCLAIQSTDGDIGTIGRKFDVFTTSLCLTFSFREFYDRLPDGV
;
A
#
# COMPACT_ATOMS: atom_id res chain seq x y z
N MET A 1 -19.32 13.05 16.01
CA MET A 1 -19.39 12.57 17.42
C MET A 1 -18.03 12.00 17.74
N ILE A 2 -17.39 12.46 18.81
CA ILE A 2 -16.10 11.94 19.30
C ILE A 2 -16.39 11.19 20.58
N GLY A 3 -15.94 9.93 20.69
CA GLY A 3 -16.07 9.12 21.88
C GLY A 3 -14.75 9.10 22.67
N CYS A 4 -14.83 9.03 23.97
CA CYS A 4 -13.67 8.86 24.84
C CYS A 4 -13.51 7.38 25.20
N GLY A 5 -12.38 6.77 24.80
CA GLY A 5 -12.06 5.39 25.13
C GLY A 5 -11.64 5.25 26.61
N MET A 6 -12.54 4.78 27.46
CA MET A 6 -12.27 4.61 28.89
C MET A 6 -11.37 3.41 29.21
N LYS A 7 -11.26 2.45 28.28
CA LYS A 7 -10.38 1.29 28.39
C LYS A 7 -9.78 1.00 27.03
N GLN A 8 -8.48 0.96 26.95
CA GLN A 8 -7.74 0.74 25.71
C GLN A 8 -6.77 -0.43 25.87
N SER A 9 -6.43 -1.10 24.78
CA SER A 9 -5.46 -2.18 24.73
C SER A 9 -4.75 -2.22 23.36
N GLY A 10 -3.62 -2.90 23.29
CA GLY A 10 -2.83 -3.07 22.06
C GLY A 10 -1.61 -2.15 22.00
N GLY A 11 -0.86 -2.24 20.90
CA GLY A 11 0.43 -1.57 20.68
C GLY A 11 0.39 -0.03 20.76
N TYR A 12 -0.79 0.57 20.72
CA TYR A 12 -0.94 2.02 20.93
C TYR A 12 -0.50 2.48 22.32
N LEU A 13 -0.64 1.61 23.32
CA LEU A 13 -0.17 1.89 24.69
C LEU A 13 1.35 1.88 24.80
N ASP A 14 2.02 1.24 23.85
CA ASP A 14 3.47 1.12 23.75
C ASP A 14 4.11 2.23 22.88
N GLY A 15 3.36 3.29 22.58
CA GLY A 15 3.84 4.45 21.85
C GLY A 15 3.92 4.26 20.32
N VAL A 16 3.30 3.22 19.75
CA VAL A 16 3.27 2.99 18.30
C VAL A 16 2.54 4.12 17.56
N ALA A 17 1.55 4.74 18.19
CA ALA A 17 0.86 5.92 17.67
C ALA A 17 0.58 6.91 18.80
N PRO A 18 1.60 7.65 19.28
CA PRO A 18 1.49 8.48 20.49
C PRO A 18 0.48 9.61 20.34
N ASP A 19 0.29 10.11 19.13
CA ASP A 19 -0.66 11.18 18.80
C ASP A 19 -2.03 10.65 18.32
N GLY A 20 -2.22 9.34 18.33
CA GLY A 20 -3.45 8.67 17.89
C GLY A 20 -3.49 8.36 16.42
N LEU A 21 -4.67 7.91 15.95
CA LEU A 21 -4.95 7.51 14.58
C LEU A 21 -6.21 8.21 14.08
N MET A 22 -6.18 8.68 12.84
CA MET A 22 -7.33 9.24 12.16
C MET A 22 -7.72 8.35 10.98
N GLY A 23 -8.91 7.74 11.06
CA GLY A 23 -9.42 6.87 9.99
C GLY A 23 -10.13 7.66 8.89
N PHE A 24 -9.85 7.28 7.64
CA PHE A 24 -10.46 7.87 6.43
C PHE A 24 -11.30 6.86 5.66
N GLY A 25 -11.97 5.93 6.35
CA GLY A 25 -12.84 4.95 5.72
C GLY A 25 -14.00 5.56 4.94
N LEU A 26 -14.66 4.74 4.13
CA LEU A 26 -15.75 5.19 3.22
C LEU A 26 -17.10 5.42 3.92
N LYS A 27 -17.21 5.06 5.20
CA LYS A 27 -18.49 5.20 5.93
C LYS A 27 -18.76 6.66 6.30
N GLU A 28 -20.03 6.95 6.54
CA GLU A 28 -20.54 8.29 6.89
C GLU A 28 -19.90 8.91 8.15
N THR A 29 -19.33 8.10 9.02
CA THR A 29 -18.64 8.54 10.24
C THR A 29 -17.22 9.00 9.98
N SER A 30 -16.67 8.81 8.77
CA SER A 30 -15.31 9.23 8.42
C SER A 30 -15.20 10.75 8.30
N VAL A 31 -14.00 11.27 8.50
CA VAL A 31 -13.72 12.70 8.38
C VAL A 31 -14.05 13.25 6.99
N PRO A 32 -13.64 12.62 5.86
CA PRO A 32 -14.00 13.10 4.54
C PRO A 32 -15.53 13.18 4.30
N SER A 33 -16.26 12.14 4.70
CA SER A 33 -17.72 12.10 4.57
C SER A 33 -18.42 13.15 5.43
N PHE A 34 -17.89 13.39 6.64
CA PHE A 34 -18.42 14.43 7.53
C PHE A 34 -18.22 15.83 6.94
N LEU A 35 -17.02 16.13 6.42
CA LEU A 35 -16.72 17.42 5.79
C LEU A 35 -17.59 17.65 4.56
N SER A 36 -17.82 16.61 3.77
CA SER A 36 -18.65 16.70 2.57
C SER A 36 -20.13 16.98 2.90
N ARG A 37 -20.70 16.29 3.88
CA ARG A 37 -22.07 16.54 4.32
C ARG A 37 -22.26 17.93 4.94
N GLY A 38 -21.21 18.44 5.58
CA GLY A 38 -21.21 19.82 6.09
C GLY A 38 -21.02 20.89 5.03
N GLY A 39 -20.80 20.51 3.76
CA GLY A 39 -20.54 21.44 2.66
C GLY A 39 -19.15 22.09 2.72
N PHE A 40 -18.22 21.59 3.56
CA PHE A 40 -16.90 22.17 3.72
C PHE A 40 -15.92 21.76 2.61
N ALA A 41 -16.06 20.55 2.06
CA ALA A 41 -15.20 20.02 1.02
C ALA A 41 -15.94 18.95 0.20
N PRO A 42 -15.56 18.70 -1.08
CA PRO A 42 -15.98 17.51 -1.80
C PRO A 42 -15.61 16.21 -1.04
N ASN A 43 -16.39 15.14 -1.25
CA ASN A 43 -16.10 13.84 -0.62
C ASN A 43 -14.92 13.16 -1.32
N SER A 44 -13.74 13.69 -1.08
CA SER A 44 -12.48 13.21 -1.60
C SER A 44 -11.34 13.65 -0.68
N PHE A 45 -10.22 12.99 -0.78
CA PHE A 45 -8.98 13.41 -0.12
C PHE A 45 -7.77 12.87 -0.88
N SER A 46 -6.63 13.51 -0.68
CA SER A 46 -5.33 13.03 -1.15
C SER A 46 -4.37 12.86 0.01
N LEU A 47 -3.62 11.76 -0.01
CA LEU A 47 -2.47 11.53 0.85
C LEU A 47 -1.22 11.62 0.00
N CYS A 48 -0.33 12.53 0.35
CA CYS A 48 0.98 12.69 -0.28
C CYS A 48 2.06 12.29 0.71
N PHE A 49 2.91 11.37 0.30
CA PHE A 49 4.05 10.88 1.08
C PHE A 49 5.35 11.41 0.46
N ASP A 50 6.28 11.84 1.28
CA ASP A 50 7.56 12.38 0.86
C ASP A 50 8.72 11.53 1.41
N GLU A 51 9.87 11.59 0.76
CA GLU A 51 11.07 10.81 1.11
C GLU A 51 11.68 11.16 2.48
N ASN A 52 11.34 12.32 3.05
CA ASN A 52 11.86 12.80 4.33
C ASN A 52 10.96 12.47 5.52
N ASP A 53 10.23 11.35 5.48
CA ASP A 53 9.24 10.96 6.48
C ASP A 53 8.19 12.06 6.76
N SER A 54 7.99 12.94 5.80
CA SER A 54 6.96 13.96 5.83
C SER A 54 5.79 13.59 4.93
N GLY A 55 4.66 14.24 5.12
CA GLY A 55 3.50 14.00 4.27
C GLY A 55 2.48 15.12 4.40
N ARG A 56 1.48 15.06 3.54
CA ARG A 56 0.36 16.00 3.56
C ARG A 56 -0.93 15.28 3.24
N ILE A 57 -2.00 15.75 3.86
CA ILE A 57 -3.36 15.39 3.50
C ILE A 57 -4.09 16.63 2.95
N PHE A 58 -4.85 16.43 1.91
CA PHE A 58 -5.72 17.45 1.34
C PHE A 58 -7.15 16.90 1.28
N PHE A 59 -8.09 17.59 1.92
CA PHE A 59 -9.50 17.26 1.84
C PHE A 59 -10.16 17.99 0.68
N GLY A 60 -11.03 17.29 -0.03
CA GLY A 60 -11.72 17.82 -1.20
C GLY A 60 -10.87 17.91 -2.46
N ASP A 61 -9.63 17.39 -2.41
CA ASP A 61 -8.73 17.38 -3.56
C ASP A 61 -9.19 16.37 -4.62
N LYS A 62 -8.97 16.72 -5.87
CA LYS A 62 -9.26 15.89 -7.04
C LYS A 62 -8.00 15.36 -7.71
N GLY A 63 -6.85 15.71 -7.15
CA GLY A 63 -5.55 15.44 -7.75
C GLY A 63 -5.24 16.26 -9.01
N PRO A 64 -4.01 16.20 -9.51
CA PRO A 64 -3.62 16.86 -10.75
C PRO A 64 -4.28 16.21 -11.97
N GLY A 65 -4.54 17.03 -13.01
CA GLY A 65 -5.27 16.61 -14.20
C GLY A 65 -4.63 15.48 -15.03
N ASN A 66 -3.35 15.21 -14.83
CA ASN A 66 -2.60 14.12 -15.48
C ASN A 66 -2.46 12.86 -14.62
N GLN A 67 -3.20 12.77 -13.52
CA GLN A 67 -3.19 11.63 -12.62
C GLN A 67 -3.82 10.39 -13.27
N GLN A 68 -3.26 9.21 -13.00
CA GLN A 68 -3.86 7.94 -13.41
C GLN A 68 -4.95 7.53 -12.40
N PHE A 69 -6.02 6.93 -12.90
CA PHE A 69 -7.16 6.50 -12.09
C PHE A 69 -7.47 5.03 -12.29
N THR A 70 -7.65 4.31 -11.21
CA THR A 70 -8.19 2.95 -11.22
C THR A 70 -9.49 2.91 -10.42
N PRO A 71 -10.52 2.17 -10.88
CA PRO A 71 -11.77 2.09 -10.15
C PRO A 71 -11.60 1.36 -8.83
N LEU A 72 -12.30 1.84 -7.80
CA LEU A 72 -12.52 1.07 -6.59
C LEU A 72 -13.54 -0.04 -6.86
N LEU A 73 -13.30 -1.22 -6.31
CA LEU A 73 -14.17 -2.38 -6.45
C LEU A 73 -15.11 -2.46 -5.24
N ASP A 74 -16.37 -2.77 -5.50
CA ASP A 74 -17.33 -3.11 -4.45
C ASP A 74 -17.30 -4.63 -4.25
N LEU A 75 -16.81 -5.07 -3.10
CA LEU A 75 -16.83 -6.47 -2.71
C LEU A 75 -18.14 -6.73 -1.95
N ASP A 76 -19.16 -7.22 -2.65
CA ASP A 76 -20.45 -7.74 -2.12
C ASP A 76 -21.25 -6.79 -1.22
N GLY A 77 -21.08 -5.47 -1.36
CA GLY A 77 -21.87 -4.47 -0.67
C GLY A 77 -21.69 -4.36 0.86
N SER A 78 -20.98 -5.28 1.50
CA SER A 78 -20.81 -5.33 2.96
C SER A 78 -19.58 -4.61 3.48
N TYR A 79 -18.52 -4.49 2.66
CA TYR A 79 -17.28 -3.80 3.01
C TYR A 79 -16.95 -2.71 2.00
N LYS A 80 -17.46 -1.52 2.23
CA LYS A 80 -17.01 -0.33 1.48
C LYS A 80 -15.62 0.06 1.99
N THR A 81 -14.59 -0.27 1.23
CA THR A 81 -13.19 0.03 1.53
C THR A 81 -12.40 0.25 0.23
N TYR A 82 -11.14 0.66 0.33
CA TYR A 82 -10.31 1.04 -0.82
C TYR A 82 -9.72 -0.19 -1.53
N VAL A 83 -10.57 -1.01 -2.13
CA VAL A 83 -10.15 -2.20 -2.88
C VAL A 83 -10.00 -1.87 -4.36
N VAL A 84 -8.89 -2.31 -4.93
CA VAL A 84 -8.55 -2.16 -6.35
C VAL A 84 -8.29 -3.53 -6.99
N GLY A 85 -8.50 -3.62 -8.30
CA GLY A 85 -8.14 -4.81 -9.07
C GLY A 85 -6.72 -4.71 -9.58
N VAL A 86 -5.90 -5.73 -9.33
CA VAL A 86 -4.55 -5.89 -9.86
C VAL A 86 -4.59 -6.93 -10.98
N GLU A 87 -4.25 -6.54 -12.21
CA GLU A 87 -4.26 -7.42 -13.40
C GLU A 87 -2.95 -8.18 -13.57
N SER A 88 -1.83 -7.50 -13.27
CA SER A 88 -0.51 -8.12 -13.38
C SER A 88 0.53 -7.46 -12.49
N ILE A 89 1.62 -8.19 -12.24
CA ILE A 89 2.79 -7.68 -11.52
C ILE A 89 4.00 -7.84 -12.42
N CYS A 90 4.81 -6.77 -12.56
CA CYS A 90 6.07 -6.81 -13.27
C CYS A 90 7.24 -6.71 -12.28
N VAL A 91 8.29 -7.48 -12.51
CA VAL A 91 9.57 -7.39 -11.82
C VAL A 91 10.63 -6.99 -12.84
N GLY A 92 11.20 -5.82 -12.70
CA GLY A 92 12.08 -5.23 -13.71
C GLY A 92 11.33 -5.08 -15.05
N LYS A 93 11.83 -5.79 -16.07
CA LYS A 93 11.22 -5.80 -17.42
C LYS A 93 10.25 -6.97 -17.67
N THR A 94 10.13 -7.89 -16.74
CA THR A 94 9.31 -9.11 -16.87
C THR A 94 7.99 -8.95 -16.19
N CYS A 95 6.89 -8.98 -16.95
CA CYS A 95 5.55 -8.93 -16.40
C CYS A 95 4.95 -10.34 -16.29
N GLN A 96 4.38 -10.64 -15.13
CA GLN A 96 3.67 -11.89 -14.87
C GLN A 96 2.20 -11.71 -15.26
N THR A 97 1.83 -12.24 -16.39
CA THR A 97 0.43 -12.34 -16.80
C THR A 97 -0.29 -13.37 -15.94
N SER A 98 -1.58 -13.18 -15.70
CA SER A 98 -2.42 -14.10 -14.90
C SER A 98 -2.14 -14.07 -13.39
N THR A 99 -1.89 -12.89 -12.84
CA THR A 99 -1.83 -12.69 -11.38
C THR A 99 -3.04 -11.91 -10.87
N ASN A 100 -4.18 -12.00 -11.57
CA ASN A 100 -5.40 -11.26 -11.20
C ASN A 100 -5.80 -11.52 -9.75
N PHE A 101 -5.88 -10.47 -8.97
CA PHE A 101 -6.37 -10.48 -7.60
C PHE A 101 -6.89 -9.11 -7.20
N THR A 102 -7.61 -9.05 -6.11
CA THR A 102 -8.03 -7.79 -5.50
C THR A 102 -7.10 -7.42 -4.35
N SER A 103 -6.88 -6.13 -4.14
CA SER A 103 -6.01 -5.63 -3.08
C SER A 103 -6.61 -4.42 -2.38
N LEU A 104 -6.57 -4.42 -1.06
CA LEU A 104 -6.83 -3.24 -0.24
C LEU A 104 -5.65 -2.27 -0.35
N VAL A 105 -5.91 -1.00 -0.55
CA VAL A 105 -4.92 0.07 -0.42
C VAL A 105 -4.99 0.63 1.01
N ASP A 106 -3.97 0.35 1.81
CA ASP A 106 -3.96 0.66 3.23
C ASP A 106 -2.67 1.34 3.69
N SER A 107 -2.73 2.66 3.87
CA SER A 107 -1.61 3.44 4.39
C SER A 107 -1.27 3.14 5.86
N GLY A 108 -2.15 2.47 6.60
CA GLY A 108 -1.93 1.99 7.97
C GLY A 108 -1.12 0.69 8.03
N THR A 109 -1.00 -0.04 6.93
CA THR A 109 -0.22 -1.28 6.84
C THR A 109 1.21 -0.98 6.38
N SER A 110 2.22 -1.46 7.10
CA SER A 110 3.63 -1.15 6.79
C SER A 110 4.12 -1.83 5.52
N PHE A 111 3.81 -3.11 5.32
CA PHE A 111 4.29 -3.91 4.19
C PHE A 111 3.15 -4.30 3.27
N THR A 112 3.50 -4.73 2.05
CA THR A 112 2.51 -5.27 1.12
C THR A 112 2.38 -6.77 1.30
N PHE A 113 1.15 -7.24 1.23
CA PHE A 113 0.79 -8.65 1.30
C PHE A 113 0.04 -9.04 0.03
N LEU A 114 0.45 -10.15 -0.56
CA LEU A 114 -0.17 -10.68 -1.79
C LEU A 114 -0.78 -12.05 -1.53
N PRO A 115 -1.90 -12.39 -2.18
CA PRO A 115 -2.37 -13.77 -2.21
C PRO A 115 -1.25 -14.71 -2.64
N GLN A 116 -1.21 -15.90 -2.04
CA GLN A 116 -0.12 -16.87 -2.21
C GLN A 116 0.28 -17.09 -3.69
N PRO A 117 -0.64 -17.33 -4.64
CA PRO A 117 -0.25 -17.56 -6.04
C PRO A 117 0.43 -16.35 -6.71
N ALA A 118 0.04 -15.13 -6.35
CA ALA A 118 0.63 -13.90 -6.86
C ALA A 118 2.02 -13.67 -6.25
N TYR A 119 2.14 -13.90 -4.93
CA TYR A 119 3.41 -13.81 -4.22
C TYR A 119 4.45 -14.78 -4.77
N GLU A 120 4.10 -16.05 -4.97
CA GLU A 120 5.04 -17.07 -5.48
C GLU A 120 5.62 -16.69 -6.84
N LYS A 121 4.76 -16.22 -7.76
CA LYS A 121 5.21 -15.76 -9.08
C LYS A 121 6.15 -14.57 -8.97
N LEU A 122 5.80 -13.58 -8.15
CA LEU A 122 6.63 -12.41 -7.91
C LEU A 122 7.96 -12.80 -7.27
N ALA A 123 7.96 -13.57 -6.18
CA ALA A 123 9.14 -13.98 -5.44
C ALA A 123 10.11 -14.79 -6.31
N LYS A 124 9.60 -15.72 -7.12
CA LYS A 124 10.39 -16.50 -8.08
C LYS A 124 11.09 -15.60 -9.09
N GLU A 125 10.36 -14.65 -9.69
CA GLU A 125 10.94 -13.75 -10.69
C GLU A 125 11.91 -12.75 -10.06
N PHE A 126 11.60 -12.23 -8.86
CA PHE A 126 12.48 -11.37 -8.10
C PHE A 126 13.81 -12.08 -7.77
N ASN A 127 13.72 -13.30 -7.24
CA ASN A 127 14.91 -14.12 -6.93
C ASN A 127 15.77 -14.39 -8.18
N ARG A 128 15.14 -14.61 -9.34
CA ARG A 128 15.88 -14.82 -10.60
C ARG A 128 16.70 -13.59 -11.04
N GLN A 129 16.28 -12.38 -10.66
CA GLN A 129 16.93 -11.13 -11.04
C GLN A 129 17.94 -10.63 -9.99
N ILE A 130 17.94 -11.19 -8.79
CA ILE A 130 18.89 -10.83 -7.73
C ILE A 130 20.15 -11.68 -7.85
N ASN A 131 21.30 -11.00 -7.84
CA ASN A 131 22.61 -11.64 -7.81
C ASN A 131 23.19 -11.62 -6.38
N ALA A 132 22.54 -12.34 -5.47
CA ALA A 132 22.98 -12.48 -4.09
C ALA A 132 22.50 -13.82 -3.51
N SER A 133 23.20 -14.33 -2.50
CA SER A 133 22.84 -15.58 -1.83
C SER A 133 21.63 -15.38 -0.92
N ILE A 134 20.66 -16.29 -1.01
CA ILE A 134 19.53 -16.33 -0.07
C ILE A 134 20.05 -16.51 1.35
N ALA A 135 19.45 -15.82 2.29
CA ALA A 135 19.77 -15.86 3.71
C ALA A 135 18.50 -15.76 4.56
N SER A 136 18.63 -16.12 5.83
CA SER A 136 17.62 -15.90 6.86
C SER A 136 18.19 -14.96 7.91
N PHE A 137 17.34 -14.10 8.47
CA PHE A 137 17.72 -13.17 9.53
C PHE A 137 16.71 -13.31 10.69
N ASP A 138 17.21 -13.74 11.85
CA ASP A 138 16.37 -13.93 13.02
C ASP A 138 15.72 -12.62 13.48
N GLY A 139 14.48 -12.69 13.89
CA GLY A 139 13.70 -11.54 14.34
C GLY A 139 13.04 -10.72 13.23
N TYR A 140 13.23 -11.07 11.97
CA TYR A 140 12.58 -10.41 10.83
C TYR A 140 11.53 -11.33 10.19
N PRO A 141 10.33 -10.83 9.90
CA PRO A 141 9.21 -11.65 9.43
C PRO A 141 9.21 -11.90 7.91
N PHE A 142 10.33 -11.72 7.23
CA PHE A 142 10.40 -11.79 5.77
C PHE A 142 10.78 -13.17 5.28
N SER A 143 10.06 -13.67 4.27
CA SER A 143 10.28 -15.00 3.70
C SER A 143 11.42 -15.06 2.70
N LEU A 144 11.75 -13.95 2.03
CA LEU A 144 12.76 -13.90 0.98
C LEU A 144 13.78 -12.80 1.29
N CYS A 145 14.93 -13.23 1.78
CA CYS A 145 16.05 -12.35 2.14
C CYS A 145 17.34 -12.77 1.46
N TYR A 146 18.27 -11.83 1.37
CA TYR A 146 19.55 -12.00 0.71
C TYR A 146 20.68 -11.42 1.57
N LYS A 147 21.81 -12.12 1.58
CA LYS A 147 23.02 -11.64 2.25
C LYS A 147 23.77 -10.67 1.34
N THR A 148 24.25 -9.59 1.91
CA THR A 148 25.19 -8.68 1.25
C THR A 148 26.31 -8.30 2.20
N SER A 149 27.52 -8.11 1.65
CA SER A 149 28.68 -7.58 2.39
C SER A 149 28.98 -6.13 2.01
N SER A 150 28.16 -5.54 1.16
CA SER A 150 28.36 -4.20 0.59
C SER A 150 27.33 -3.21 1.13
N GLN A 151 27.74 -1.98 1.33
CA GLN A 151 26.86 -0.85 1.62
C GLN A 151 25.80 -0.63 0.51
N ASN A 152 26.07 -1.17 -0.68
CA ASN A 152 25.15 -1.15 -1.81
C ASN A 152 24.76 -2.59 -2.16
N PRO A 153 23.48 -2.97 -2.03
CA PRO A 153 22.98 -4.32 -2.33
C PRO A 153 23.02 -4.69 -3.82
N GLY A 154 23.53 -3.82 -4.68
CA GLY A 154 23.53 -4.00 -6.13
C GLY A 154 22.22 -3.52 -6.76
N LYS A 155 21.97 -3.98 -7.99
CA LYS A 155 20.77 -3.57 -8.73
C LYS A 155 19.55 -4.37 -8.24
N ILE A 156 18.68 -3.70 -7.51
CA ILE A 156 17.38 -4.24 -7.12
C ILE A 156 16.37 -3.95 -8.23
N PRO A 157 15.63 -4.96 -8.75
CA PRO A 157 14.62 -4.72 -9.76
C PRO A 157 13.44 -3.97 -9.15
N LEU A 158 12.93 -2.96 -9.86
CA LEU A 158 11.68 -2.32 -9.50
C LEU A 158 10.51 -3.32 -9.62
N ILE A 159 9.49 -3.14 -8.82
CA ILE A 159 8.23 -3.87 -8.94
C ILE A 159 7.17 -2.90 -9.42
N LYS A 160 6.34 -3.34 -10.37
CA LYS A 160 5.24 -2.56 -10.90
C LYS A 160 3.94 -3.34 -10.78
N PHE A 161 2.96 -2.76 -10.13
CA PHE A 161 1.58 -3.23 -10.15
C PHE A 161 0.86 -2.61 -11.32
N VAL A 162 0.16 -3.43 -12.09
CA VAL A 162 -0.71 -3.00 -13.17
C VAL A 162 -2.14 -3.20 -12.71
N PHE A 163 -2.87 -2.12 -12.59
CA PHE A 163 -4.27 -2.10 -12.17
C PHE A 163 -5.21 -2.12 -13.37
N LEU A 164 -6.51 -2.25 -13.09
CA LEU A 164 -7.57 -2.11 -14.08
C LEU A 164 -7.39 -0.81 -14.90
N LYS A 165 -7.75 -0.87 -16.19
CA LYS A 165 -7.54 0.19 -17.18
C LYS A 165 -6.05 0.51 -17.44
N ASN A 166 -5.17 -0.47 -17.21
CA ASN A 166 -3.73 -0.37 -17.47
C ASN A 166 -3.00 0.76 -16.69
N ASN A 167 -3.55 1.18 -15.56
CA ASN A 167 -2.88 2.12 -14.66
C ASN A 167 -1.79 1.40 -13.87
N THR A 168 -0.74 2.11 -13.49
CA THR A 168 0.43 1.46 -12.90
C THR A 168 0.93 2.17 -11.65
N LEU A 169 1.36 1.38 -10.66
CA LEU A 169 2.12 1.85 -9.50
C LEU A 169 3.51 1.21 -9.53
N SER A 170 4.55 2.02 -9.61
CA SER A 170 5.95 1.56 -9.61
C SER A 170 6.55 1.67 -8.22
N VAL A 171 7.10 0.56 -7.75
CA VAL A 171 7.80 0.45 -6.47
C VAL A 171 9.29 0.40 -6.76
N LEU A 172 9.98 1.50 -6.52
CA LEU A 172 11.39 1.64 -6.89
C LEU A 172 12.34 0.96 -5.91
N ASN A 173 11.96 0.88 -4.64
CA ASN A 173 12.74 0.21 -3.61
C ASN A 173 11.87 -0.82 -2.85
N PRO A 174 11.66 -2.01 -3.44
CA PRO A 174 10.78 -3.02 -2.86
C PRO A 174 11.43 -3.85 -1.74
N VAL A 175 12.49 -3.37 -1.12
CA VAL A 175 13.24 -4.13 -0.12
C VAL A 175 13.34 -3.42 1.22
N PHE A 176 13.53 -4.21 2.24
CA PHE A 176 13.86 -3.80 3.60
C PHE A 176 15.33 -4.15 3.89
N MET A 177 16.11 -3.14 4.30
CA MET A 177 17.53 -3.33 4.59
C MET A 177 17.72 -3.88 6.00
N ILE A 178 18.61 -4.86 6.13
CA ILE A 178 19.00 -5.47 7.41
C ILE A 178 20.35 -4.91 7.82
N TYR A 179 20.40 -4.33 8.99
CA TYR A 179 21.59 -3.71 9.54
C TYR A 179 22.20 -4.57 10.64
N GLY A 180 23.50 -4.76 10.57
CA GLY A 180 24.33 -5.30 11.64
C GLY A 180 25.19 -4.21 12.27
N MET A 181 26.06 -4.59 13.21
CA MET A 181 26.94 -3.66 13.93
C MET A 181 27.88 -2.83 13.01
N LYS A 182 28.24 -3.36 11.84
CA LYS A 182 29.19 -2.73 10.90
C LYS A 182 28.54 -2.20 9.62
N GLY A 183 27.21 -2.06 9.59
CA GLY A 183 26.46 -1.59 8.43
C GLY A 183 25.49 -2.63 7.87
N ILE A 184 25.15 -2.51 6.59
CA ILE A 184 24.19 -3.41 5.93
C ILE A 184 24.79 -4.82 5.82
N ILE A 185 24.04 -5.83 6.30
CA ILE A 185 24.39 -7.25 6.25
C ILE A 185 23.51 -8.04 5.31
N GLY A 186 22.38 -7.48 4.91
CA GLY A 186 21.44 -8.10 4.01
C GLY A 186 20.25 -7.20 3.66
N PHE A 187 19.35 -7.75 2.87
CA PHE A 187 18.07 -7.11 2.54
C PHE A 187 17.01 -8.17 2.30
N CYS A 188 15.77 -7.83 2.53
CA CYS A 188 14.62 -8.71 2.33
C CYS A 188 13.61 -8.06 1.40
N LEU A 189 12.92 -8.87 0.60
CA LEU A 189 11.76 -8.40 -0.14
C LEU A 189 10.68 -7.92 0.83
N ALA A 190 10.29 -6.66 0.72
CA ALA A 190 9.30 -6.02 1.61
C ALA A 190 7.84 -6.32 1.19
N ILE A 191 7.65 -7.41 0.47
CA ILE A 191 6.37 -7.97 0.07
C ILE A 191 6.31 -9.39 0.63
N GLN A 192 5.16 -9.76 1.19
CA GLN A 192 4.94 -11.05 1.81
C GLN A 192 3.69 -11.73 1.24
N SER A 193 3.52 -12.99 1.53
CA SER A 193 2.27 -13.70 1.23
C SER A 193 1.22 -13.48 2.31
N THR A 194 -0.03 -13.61 1.93
CA THR A 194 -1.17 -13.79 2.83
C THR A 194 -1.92 -15.06 2.46
N ASP A 195 -2.54 -15.69 3.44
CA ASP A 195 -3.41 -16.85 3.23
C ASP A 195 -4.80 -16.48 2.68
N GLY A 196 -5.11 -15.18 2.69
CA GLY A 196 -6.37 -14.65 2.14
C GLY A 196 -6.33 -14.44 0.63
N ASP A 197 -7.52 -14.37 0.02
CA ASP A 197 -7.70 -14.10 -1.42
C ASP A 197 -7.52 -12.61 -1.78
N ILE A 198 -7.56 -11.73 -0.78
CA ILE A 198 -7.41 -10.28 -0.94
C ILE A 198 -6.02 -9.88 -0.44
N GLY A 199 -5.27 -9.18 -1.30
CA GLY A 199 -3.99 -8.60 -0.93
C GLY A 199 -4.15 -7.29 -0.16
N THR A 200 -3.02 -6.75 0.32
CA THR A 200 -2.95 -5.40 0.90
C THR A 200 -1.73 -4.68 0.34
N ILE A 201 -1.93 -3.53 -0.25
CA ILE A 201 -0.86 -2.62 -0.67
C ILE A 201 -0.60 -1.66 0.49
N GLY A 202 0.53 -1.86 1.16
CA GLY A 202 0.95 -1.08 2.32
C GLY A 202 1.82 0.12 1.96
N ARG A 203 2.19 0.91 2.96
CA ARG A 203 2.92 2.18 2.79
C ARG A 203 4.42 2.07 2.46
N LYS A 204 5.05 0.89 2.57
CA LYS A 204 6.50 0.73 2.34
C LYS A 204 6.91 1.10 0.91
N PHE A 205 5.99 1.23 -0.01
CA PHE A 205 6.23 1.65 -1.38
C PHE A 205 6.44 3.15 -1.56
N ASP A 206 6.11 3.94 -0.53
CA ASP A 206 5.97 5.39 -0.67
C ASP A 206 7.27 6.18 -0.40
N VAL A 207 8.34 5.53 0.10
CA VAL A 207 9.37 6.29 0.84
C VAL A 207 10.58 6.73 0.02
N PHE A 208 10.78 6.38 -1.26
CA PHE A 208 12.14 6.60 -1.79
C PHE A 208 12.35 7.17 -3.20
N THR A 209 11.45 7.94 -3.86
CA THR A 209 11.99 8.64 -5.06
C THR A 209 11.20 9.81 -5.64
N THR A 210 9.96 9.97 -5.31
CA THR A 210 9.17 11.18 -5.66
C THR A 210 7.93 11.19 -4.77
N SER A 211 7.47 12.36 -4.36
CA SER A 211 6.22 12.50 -3.62
C SER A 211 5.10 11.70 -4.29
N LEU A 212 4.67 10.59 -3.69
CA LEU A 212 3.54 9.83 -4.16
C LEU A 212 2.27 10.42 -3.55
N CYS A 213 1.39 10.92 -4.40
CA CYS A 213 0.07 11.38 -4.00
C CYS A 213 -0.99 10.37 -4.45
N LEU A 214 -1.70 9.80 -3.49
CA LEU A 214 -2.86 8.94 -3.73
C LEU A 214 -4.13 9.77 -3.48
N THR A 215 -4.95 9.94 -4.51
CA THR A 215 -6.22 10.66 -4.41
C THR A 215 -7.37 9.67 -4.42
N PHE A 216 -8.23 9.76 -3.41
CA PHE A 216 -9.44 8.97 -3.27
C PHE A 216 -10.65 9.86 -3.50
N SER A 217 -11.45 9.57 -4.53
CA SER A 217 -12.66 10.32 -4.86
C SER A 217 -13.88 9.39 -4.86
N PHE A 218 -14.92 9.82 -4.17
CA PHE A 218 -16.15 9.01 -4.00
C PHE A 218 -17.25 9.37 -5.02
N ARG A 219 -16.98 10.24 -5.98
CA ARG A 219 -17.97 10.66 -6.98
C ARG A 219 -18.53 9.52 -7.84
N GLU A 220 -17.69 8.53 -8.16
CA GLU A 220 -18.12 7.42 -9.00
C GLU A 220 -18.96 6.36 -8.25
N PHE A 221 -19.01 6.41 -6.92
CA PHE A 221 -19.79 5.47 -6.11
C PHE A 221 -21.26 5.87 -5.96
N TYR A 222 -21.55 7.18 -5.96
CA TYR A 222 -22.92 7.70 -5.78
C TYR A 222 -23.70 7.76 -7.08
N ASP A 223 -23.04 7.96 -8.22
CA ASP A 223 -23.71 8.04 -9.53
C ASP A 223 -24.22 6.67 -10.05
N ARG A 224 -23.99 5.58 -9.31
CA ARG A 224 -24.49 4.22 -9.65
C ARG A 224 -25.56 3.69 -8.72
N LEU A 225 -25.94 4.43 -7.69
CA LEU A 225 -27.10 4.06 -6.89
C LEU A 225 -28.35 4.54 -7.64
N PRO A 226 -29.32 3.65 -7.93
CA PRO A 226 -30.60 4.11 -8.46
C PRO A 226 -31.23 5.07 -7.44
N ASP A 227 -31.74 6.21 -7.93
CA ASP A 227 -32.47 7.17 -7.13
C ASP A 227 -33.57 6.46 -6.32
N GLY A 228 -33.42 6.43 -5.02
CA GLY A 228 -34.46 5.98 -4.09
C GLY A 228 -34.14 4.73 -3.27
N VAL A 229 -33.33 4.87 -2.26
CA VAL A 229 -33.48 4.16 -0.95
C VAL A 229 -33.04 5.13 0.16
#